data_2adf2300fd9817184c800f00d9086ada
#
_entry.id   2adf2300fd9817184c800f00d9086ada
#
_cell.length_a   1.000
_cell.length_b   1.000
_cell.length_c   1.000
_cell.angle_alpha   90.00
_cell.angle_beta   90.00
_cell.angle_gamma   90.00
#
_symmetry.space_group_name_H-M   'P 1'
#
loop_
_entity.id
_entity.type
_entity.pdbx_description
1 polymer ?
#
loop_
_entity_poly.entity_id
_entity_poly.type
_entity_poly.pdbx_seq_one_letter_code
_entity_poly.pdbx_strand_id
1 'polypeptide(L)'
;KIETALGVHHAAASKKNLVLMTLSFAVSIVMFLGFSSMLGFVAHAMPSLRGYTPDVSITSGDGSCAVSRELYDELAGRHGIQDVYGSMFALHTTALSDKTDEVDLISYDSYMLDWSGKNAVISGDISAIQGDSKYAFTIHNKDSILKKGDRIEINGETLEIAGELSVGIWSDGTATVVCSEETFTRLTGKRDYTILSVKFTEDAAESDVNYVRALAGDQSFIDYREDNRQTRGTYWLF
;
A
#
# COMPACT_ATOMS: atom_id res chain seq x y z
N LYS A 1 -12.81 42.71 -44.49
CA LYS A 1 -11.63 42.27 -45.28
C LYS A 1 -10.34 43.07 -44.96
N ILE A 2 -10.43 44.36 -44.62
CA ILE A 2 -9.25 45.21 -44.30
C ILE A 2 -8.74 44.90 -42.87
N GLU A 3 -9.65 44.71 -41.92
CA GLU A 3 -9.29 44.40 -40.51
C GLU A 3 -8.58 43.05 -40.37
N THR A 4 -9.00 42.05 -41.12
CA THR A 4 -8.32 40.73 -41.14
C THR A 4 -6.93 40.82 -41.80
N ALA A 5 -6.77 41.59 -42.82
CA ALA A 5 -5.49 41.83 -43.49
C ALA A 5 -4.51 42.60 -42.59
N LEU A 6 -5.02 43.60 -41.85
CA LEU A 6 -4.20 44.37 -40.88
C LEU A 6 -3.76 43.51 -39.70
N GLY A 7 -4.66 42.64 -39.19
CA GLY A 7 -4.35 41.69 -38.10
C GLY A 7 -3.27 40.70 -38.53
N VAL A 8 -3.35 40.12 -39.72
CA VAL A 8 -2.35 39.20 -40.26
C VAL A 8 -1.01 39.91 -40.51
N HIS A 9 -1.04 41.15 -40.99
CA HIS A 9 0.20 41.93 -41.20
C HIS A 9 0.89 42.29 -39.87
N HIS A 10 0.09 42.65 -38.85
CA HIS A 10 0.60 42.91 -37.50
C HIS A 10 1.16 41.65 -36.85
N ALA A 11 0.50 40.50 -36.99
CA ALA A 11 0.99 39.22 -36.54
C ALA A 11 2.29 38.79 -37.24
N ALA A 12 2.38 39.07 -38.54
CA ALA A 12 3.60 38.82 -39.34
C ALA A 12 4.79 39.71 -38.95
N ALA A 13 4.52 40.99 -38.63
CA ALA A 13 5.52 41.94 -38.17
C ALA A 13 6.05 41.63 -36.76
N SER A 14 5.25 40.91 -35.92
CA SER A 14 5.62 40.52 -34.56
C SER A 14 5.95 39.04 -34.41
N LYS A 15 6.38 38.38 -35.48
CA LYS A 15 6.67 36.94 -35.48
C LYS A 15 7.58 36.50 -34.29
N LYS A 16 8.58 37.33 -33.94
CA LYS A 16 9.45 37.08 -32.81
C LYS A 16 8.68 37.06 -31.49
N ASN A 17 7.75 38.01 -31.29
CA ASN A 17 6.95 38.09 -30.07
C ASN A 17 5.93 36.95 -30.02
N LEU A 18 5.34 36.57 -31.15
CA LEU A 18 4.43 35.44 -31.24
C LEU A 18 5.14 34.12 -30.88
N VAL A 19 6.35 33.88 -31.43
CA VAL A 19 7.16 32.71 -31.11
C VAL A 19 7.54 32.69 -29.64
N LEU A 20 7.96 33.82 -29.08
CA LEU A 20 8.32 33.91 -27.65
C LEU A 20 7.13 33.65 -26.76
N MET A 21 5.95 34.17 -27.10
CA MET A 21 4.70 33.95 -26.35
C MET A 21 4.28 32.48 -26.41
N THR A 22 4.32 31.87 -27.58
CA THR A 22 3.99 30.45 -27.76
C THR A 22 4.97 29.56 -27.00
N LEU A 23 6.27 29.87 -27.07
CA LEU A 23 7.30 29.12 -26.35
C LEU A 23 7.14 29.25 -24.84
N SER A 24 6.87 30.46 -24.34
CA SER A 24 6.62 30.69 -22.91
C SER A 24 5.40 29.91 -22.41
N PHE A 25 4.32 29.89 -23.20
CA PHE A 25 3.12 29.14 -22.87
C PHE A 25 3.36 27.62 -22.89
N ALA A 26 4.09 27.13 -23.91
CA ALA A 26 4.47 25.73 -24.01
C ALA A 26 5.34 25.30 -22.81
N VAL A 27 6.34 26.09 -22.43
CA VAL A 27 7.16 25.83 -21.24
C VAL A 27 6.32 25.78 -19.97
N SER A 28 5.37 26.72 -19.80
CA SER A 28 4.47 26.73 -18.64
C SER A 28 3.64 25.47 -18.56
N ILE A 29 3.08 25.02 -19.69
CA ILE A 29 2.29 23.76 -19.74
C ILE A 29 3.18 22.55 -19.39
N VAL A 30 4.38 22.46 -19.97
CA VAL A 30 5.31 21.36 -19.69
C VAL A 30 5.70 21.35 -18.22
N MET A 31 6.00 22.51 -17.63
CA MET A 31 6.30 22.60 -16.20
C MET A 31 5.11 22.21 -15.33
N PHE A 32 3.91 22.65 -15.66
CA PHE A 32 2.70 22.27 -14.94
C PHE A 32 2.43 20.77 -15.01
N LEU A 33 2.52 20.16 -16.20
CA LEU A 33 2.35 18.72 -16.36
C LEU A 33 3.45 17.93 -15.64
N GLY A 34 4.69 18.38 -15.72
CA GLY A 34 5.83 17.77 -15.03
C GLY A 34 5.63 17.80 -13.51
N PHE A 35 5.21 18.94 -12.99
CA PHE A 35 4.94 19.11 -11.55
C PHE A 35 3.75 18.26 -11.09
N SER A 36 2.66 18.25 -11.84
CA SER A 36 1.50 17.39 -11.55
C SER A 36 1.85 15.91 -11.55
N SER A 37 2.67 15.47 -12.51
CA SER A 37 3.16 14.10 -12.58
C SER A 37 4.07 13.76 -11.40
N MET A 38 4.92 14.69 -10.98
CA MET A 38 5.78 14.53 -9.81
C MET A 38 4.96 14.41 -8.52
N LEU A 39 3.92 15.24 -8.34
CA LEU A 39 3.02 15.13 -7.18
C LEU A 39 2.31 13.77 -7.14
N GLY A 40 1.81 13.30 -8.29
CA GLY A 40 1.20 11.98 -8.38
C GLY A 40 2.18 10.86 -8.03
N PHE A 41 3.41 10.95 -8.49
CA PHE A 41 4.47 10.00 -8.14
C PHE A 41 4.78 10.02 -6.64
N VAL A 42 4.95 11.21 -6.04
CA VAL A 42 5.21 11.37 -4.61
C VAL A 42 4.07 10.79 -3.78
N ALA A 43 2.82 11.08 -4.11
CA ALA A 43 1.65 10.54 -3.43
C ALA A 43 1.61 9.00 -3.48
N HIS A 44 2.01 8.40 -4.60
CA HIS A 44 2.06 6.95 -4.75
C HIS A 44 3.26 6.32 -4.05
N ALA A 45 4.41 7.00 -4.05
CA ALA A 45 5.65 6.51 -3.46
C ALA A 45 5.69 6.63 -1.93
N MET A 46 4.98 7.61 -1.34
CA MET A 46 5.02 7.82 0.11
C MET A 46 4.02 6.93 0.86
N PRO A 47 4.48 5.99 1.71
CA PRO A 47 3.61 5.12 2.49
C PRO A 47 2.60 5.90 3.35
N SER A 48 3.01 7.00 3.97
CA SER A 48 2.18 7.84 4.85
C SER A 48 0.98 8.51 4.16
N LEU A 49 0.93 8.52 2.83
CA LEU A 49 -0.21 9.04 2.05
C LEU A 49 -1.18 7.94 1.61
N ARG A 50 -0.84 6.68 1.84
CA ARG A 50 -1.71 5.55 1.49
C ARG A 50 -2.84 5.42 2.50
N GLY A 51 -4.03 5.06 2.02
CA GLY A 51 -5.23 4.96 2.86
C GLY A 51 -5.11 3.93 3.99
N TYR A 52 -4.27 2.91 3.84
CA TYR A 52 -4.04 1.89 4.85
C TYR A 52 -2.89 2.21 5.82
N THR A 53 -2.24 3.37 5.72
CA THR A 53 -1.16 3.74 6.63
C THR A 53 -1.71 3.90 8.04
N PRO A 54 -1.18 3.17 9.04
CA PRO A 54 -1.64 3.26 10.42
C PRO A 54 -1.16 4.54 11.10
N ASP A 55 -1.81 4.89 12.19
CA ASP A 55 -1.32 5.92 13.10
C ASP A 55 -0.33 5.33 14.10
N VAL A 56 -0.59 4.11 14.57
CA VAL A 56 0.33 3.33 15.41
C VAL A 56 0.32 1.86 14.99
N SER A 57 1.40 1.16 15.29
CA SER A 57 1.45 -0.30 15.14
C SER A 57 2.08 -0.97 16.36
N ILE A 58 1.58 -2.15 16.68
CA ILE A 58 2.15 -3.07 17.65
C ILE A 58 2.78 -4.21 16.84
N THR A 59 4.06 -4.49 17.04
CA THR A 59 4.78 -5.52 16.29
C THR A 59 5.51 -6.46 17.23
N SER A 60 5.63 -7.72 16.84
CA SER A 60 6.60 -8.60 17.45
C SER A 60 8.02 -8.12 17.13
N GLY A 61 8.86 -7.91 18.13
CA GLY A 61 10.20 -7.37 17.95
C GLY A 61 11.13 -8.25 17.12
N ASP A 62 10.81 -9.54 17.00
CA ASP A 62 11.58 -10.56 16.27
C ASP A 62 10.97 -10.95 14.92
N GLY A 63 9.89 -10.30 14.50
CA GLY A 63 9.18 -10.60 13.25
C GLY A 63 8.34 -11.89 13.30
N SER A 64 8.21 -12.53 14.45
CA SER A 64 7.35 -13.71 14.63
C SER A 64 5.86 -13.31 14.68
N CYS A 65 4.97 -14.30 14.54
CA CYS A 65 3.54 -14.10 14.80
C CYS A 65 3.28 -14.24 16.30
N ALA A 66 3.56 -13.19 17.09
CA ALA A 66 3.46 -13.19 18.54
C ALA A 66 2.60 -12.06 19.12
N VAL A 67 1.98 -11.23 18.27
CA VAL A 67 1.00 -10.24 18.69
C VAL A 67 -0.38 -10.93 18.77
N SER A 68 -0.90 -11.10 19.99
CA SER A 68 -2.12 -11.89 20.23
C SER A 68 -3.32 -11.37 19.42
N ARG A 69 -4.09 -12.29 18.88
CA ARG A 69 -5.39 -12.00 18.24
C ARG A 69 -6.40 -11.40 19.20
N GLU A 70 -6.33 -11.74 20.49
CA GLU A 70 -7.18 -11.15 21.53
C GLU A 70 -7.02 -9.62 21.61
N LEU A 71 -5.81 -9.13 21.30
CA LEU A 71 -5.54 -7.70 21.26
C LEU A 71 -6.29 -6.99 20.13
N TYR A 72 -6.44 -7.66 18.99
CA TYR A 72 -7.28 -7.17 17.89
C TYR A 72 -8.74 -7.03 18.37
N ASP A 73 -9.28 -8.07 18.99
CA ASP A 73 -10.67 -8.10 19.46
C ASP A 73 -10.93 -7.04 20.52
N GLU A 74 -9.96 -6.77 21.41
CA GLU A 74 -10.05 -5.73 22.44
C GLU A 74 -10.05 -4.31 21.87
N LEU A 75 -9.29 -4.08 20.80
CA LEU A 75 -9.17 -2.78 20.16
C LEU A 75 -10.30 -2.50 19.16
N ALA A 76 -10.81 -3.54 18.51
CA ALA A 76 -11.86 -3.42 17.51
C ALA A 76 -13.16 -2.89 18.13
N GLY A 77 -13.71 -1.81 17.55
CA GLY A 77 -14.93 -1.18 18.02
C GLY A 77 -14.82 -0.30 19.27
N ARG A 78 -13.58 -0.08 19.79
CA ARG A 78 -13.35 0.83 20.90
C ARG A 78 -13.51 2.29 20.44
N HIS A 79 -14.08 3.12 21.33
CA HIS A 79 -14.15 4.56 21.10
C HIS A 79 -12.74 5.15 20.87
N GLY A 80 -12.62 6.09 19.95
CA GLY A 80 -11.34 6.69 19.56
C GLY A 80 -10.53 5.88 18.55
N ILE A 81 -10.92 4.63 18.25
CA ILE A 81 -10.29 3.78 17.23
C ILE A 81 -11.22 3.70 16.01
N GLN A 82 -10.70 4.06 14.86
CA GLN A 82 -11.40 4.01 13.57
C GLN A 82 -11.31 2.63 12.95
N ASP A 83 -10.10 2.13 12.78
CA ASP A 83 -9.82 0.83 12.15
C ASP A 83 -8.69 0.11 12.90
N VAL A 84 -8.82 -1.21 12.99
CA VAL A 84 -7.78 -2.13 13.44
C VAL A 84 -7.60 -3.16 12.33
N TYR A 85 -6.38 -3.43 11.95
CA TYR A 85 -6.07 -4.45 10.94
C TYR A 85 -4.73 -5.12 11.23
N GLY A 86 -4.67 -6.40 10.96
CA GLY A 86 -3.53 -7.24 11.28
C GLY A 86 -2.94 -7.93 10.06
N SER A 87 -1.65 -8.26 10.16
CA SER A 87 -1.00 -9.12 9.17
C SER A 87 -0.04 -10.08 9.83
N MET A 88 0.00 -11.28 9.29
CA MET A 88 0.94 -12.32 9.66
C MET A 88 1.99 -12.46 8.57
N PHE A 89 3.24 -12.60 8.97
CA PHE A 89 4.36 -12.77 8.06
C PHE A 89 5.03 -14.12 8.28
N ALA A 90 5.34 -14.78 7.18
CA ALA A 90 6.25 -15.90 7.14
C ALA A 90 7.28 -15.61 6.03
N LEU A 91 8.31 -14.86 6.42
CA LEU A 91 9.37 -14.43 5.52
C LEU A 91 10.28 -15.61 5.18
N HIS A 92 10.88 -15.56 3.98
CA HIS A 92 11.81 -16.58 3.50
C HIS A 92 11.24 -18.00 3.60
N THR A 93 9.93 -18.14 3.31
CA THR A 93 9.27 -19.45 3.34
C THR A 93 9.66 -20.26 2.12
N THR A 94 10.11 -21.50 2.36
CA THR A 94 10.40 -22.43 1.26
C THR A 94 9.16 -22.67 0.41
N ALA A 95 9.30 -22.46 -0.88
CA ALA A 95 8.26 -22.70 -1.86
C ALA A 95 8.81 -23.52 -3.03
N LEU A 96 8.01 -24.43 -3.57
CA LEU A 96 8.39 -25.20 -4.76
C LEU A 96 7.63 -24.64 -5.96
N SER A 97 8.37 -24.07 -6.90
CA SER A 97 7.85 -23.64 -8.18
C SER A 97 8.94 -23.67 -9.24
N ASP A 98 8.58 -23.56 -10.51
CA ASP A 98 9.55 -23.48 -11.62
C ASP A 98 10.35 -22.15 -11.61
N LYS A 99 9.98 -21.18 -10.76
CA LYS A 99 10.51 -19.83 -10.81
C LYS A 99 11.25 -19.38 -9.55
N THR A 100 10.88 -19.92 -8.40
CA THR A 100 11.49 -19.57 -7.12
C THR A 100 11.38 -20.74 -6.16
N ASP A 101 12.34 -20.84 -5.26
CA ASP A 101 12.38 -21.79 -4.14
C ASP A 101 12.07 -21.13 -2.79
N GLU A 102 11.82 -19.82 -2.80
CA GLU A 102 11.54 -19.04 -1.61
C GLU A 102 10.55 -17.90 -1.88
N VAL A 103 9.64 -17.64 -0.95
CA VAL A 103 8.69 -16.55 -1.00
C VAL A 103 8.48 -15.91 0.38
N ASP A 104 8.10 -14.66 0.39
CA ASP A 104 7.52 -14.00 1.56
C ASP A 104 6.02 -14.19 1.55
N LEU A 105 5.51 -15.04 2.44
CA LEU A 105 4.08 -15.26 2.59
C LEU A 105 3.51 -14.26 3.60
N ILE A 106 2.49 -13.49 3.19
CA ILE A 106 1.88 -12.43 3.98
C ILE A 106 0.36 -12.62 4.00
N SER A 107 -0.25 -12.52 5.17
CA SER A 107 -1.70 -12.48 5.26
C SER A 107 -2.23 -11.06 5.18
N TYR A 108 -3.38 -10.91 4.52
CA TYR A 108 -4.23 -9.72 4.58
C TYR A 108 -5.53 -10.07 5.28
N ASP A 109 -5.91 -9.26 6.26
CA ASP A 109 -7.23 -9.33 6.88
C ASP A 109 -8.31 -8.73 5.96
N SER A 110 -9.56 -8.73 6.41
CA SER A 110 -10.70 -8.20 5.64
C SER A 110 -10.54 -6.72 5.26
N TYR A 111 -9.95 -5.91 6.16
CA TYR A 111 -9.69 -4.49 5.89
C TYR A 111 -8.69 -4.30 4.75
N MET A 112 -7.56 -4.99 4.82
CA MET A 112 -6.51 -4.92 3.80
C MET A 112 -6.97 -5.52 2.46
N LEU A 113 -7.76 -6.60 2.48
CA LEU A 113 -8.34 -7.17 1.26
C LEU A 113 -9.32 -6.20 0.59
N ASP A 114 -10.21 -5.56 1.35
CA ASP A 114 -11.15 -4.56 0.81
C ASP A 114 -10.42 -3.34 0.25
N TRP A 115 -9.46 -2.81 1.00
CA TRP A 115 -8.65 -1.68 0.54
C TRP A 115 -7.87 -2.03 -0.74
N SER A 116 -7.21 -3.20 -0.76
CA SER A 116 -6.41 -3.66 -1.91
C SER A 116 -7.28 -3.89 -3.15
N GLY A 117 -8.48 -4.44 -2.97
CA GLY A 117 -9.45 -4.65 -4.05
C GLY A 117 -9.86 -3.36 -4.73
N LYS A 118 -10.01 -2.28 -3.96
CA LYS A 118 -10.40 -0.97 -4.47
C LYS A 118 -9.24 -0.17 -5.07
N ASN A 119 -8.01 -0.37 -4.59
CA ASN A 119 -6.92 0.58 -4.84
C ASN A 119 -5.64 -0.03 -5.42
N ALA A 120 -5.43 -1.34 -5.32
CA ALA A 120 -4.13 -1.95 -5.59
C ALA A 120 -4.15 -3.06 -6.65
N VAL A 121 -5.29 -3.59 -7.04
CA VAL A 121 -5.38 -4.67 -8.03
C VAL A 121 -4.91 -4.20 -9.40
N ILE A 122 -3.89 -4.85 -9.96
CA ILE A 122 -3.45 -4.71 -11.36
C ILE A 122 -4.18 -5.72 -12.24
N SER A 123 -4.25 -6.96 -11.78
CA SER A 123 -4.90 -8.06 -12.51
C SER A 123 -5.53 -9.06 -11.53
N GLY A 124 -6.57 -9.73 -11.98
CA GLY A 124 -7.30 -10.71 -11.17
C GLY A 124 -8.49 -10.11 -10.43
N ASP A 125 -9.12 -10.95 -9.60
CA ASP A 125 -10.22 -10.56 -8.73
C ASP A 125 -9.84 -10.92 -7.29
N ILE A 126 -9.74 -9.91 -6.42
CA ILE A 126 -9.31 -10.08 -5.02
C ILE A 126 -10.25 -10.99 -4.23
N SER A 127 -11.50 -11.13 -4.66
CA SER A 127 -12.46 -12.03 -4.01
C SER A 127 -12.03 -13.50 -4.07
N ALA A 128 -11.16 -13.88 -5.01
CA ALA A 128 -10.62 -15.22 -5.15
C ALA A 128 -9.80 -15.67 -3.93
N ILE A 129 -9.25 -14.73 -3.16
CA ILE A 129 -8.44 -15.02 -1.96
C ILE A 129 -9.17 -14.73 -0.65
N GLN A 130 -10.48 -14.48 -0.68
CA GLN A 130 -11.26 -14.32 0.55
C GLN A 130 -11.51 -15.67 1.22
N GLY A 131 -11.41 -15.72 2.54
CA GLY A 131 -11.57 -16.94 3.34
C GLY A 131 -10.46 -17.95 3.06
N ASP A 132 -10.71 -19.22 3.40
CA ASP A 132 -9.77 -20.30 3.10
C ASP A 132 -9.79 -20.66 1.62
N SER A 133 -8.71 -20.34 0.91
CA SER A 133 -8.63 -20.41 -0.54
C SER A 133 -7.39 -21.16 -1.03
N LYS A 134 -7.46 -21.68 -2.27
CA LYS A 134 -6.32 -22.21 -3.02
C LYS A 134 -5.63 -21.16 -3.89
N TYR A 135 -6.06 -19.91 -3.78
CA TYR A 135 -5.54 -18.81 -4.55
C TYR A 135 -4.75 -17.84 -3.69
N ALA A 136 -3.80 -17.17 -4.31
CA ALA A 136 -3.02 -16.10 -3.73
C ALA A 136 -2.81 -14.98 -4.74
N PHE A 137 -2.37 -13.82 -4.29
CA PHE A 137 -1.91 -12.73 -5.13
C PHE A 137 -0.40 -12.54 -4.97
N THR A 138 0.24 -11.93 -5.95
CA THR A 138 1.63 -11.49 -5.82
C THR A 138 1.73 -9.97 -5.89
N ILE A 139 2.81 -9.41 -5.35
CA ILE A 139 3.10 -7.99 -5.47
C ILE A 139 3.88 -7.77 -6.76
N HIS A 140 3.36 -6.90 -7.62
CA HIS A 140 4.00 -6.54 -8.87
C HIS A 140 5.18 -5.60 -8.62
N ASN A 141 6.35 -6.00 -9.05
CA ASN A 141 7.53 -5.14 -9.17
C ASN A 141 8.25 -5.44 -10.49
N LYS A 142 9.27 -4.66 -10.85
CA LYS A 142 10.00 -4.82 -12.11
C LYS A 142 10.67 -6.18 -12.24
N ASP A 143 11.05 -6.76 -11.10
CA ASP A 143 11.77 -8.04 -11.00
C ASP A 143 10.82 -9.17 -10.55
N SER A 144 9.50 -8.94 -10.60
CA SER A 144 8.50 -9.90 -10.16
C SER A 144 8.59 -11.21 -10.95
N ILE A 145 9.00 -12.26 -10.25
CA ILE A 145 9.20 -13.60 -10.80
C ILE A 145 7.85 -14.29 -10.99
N LEU A 146 6.95 -14.15 -10.00
CA LEU A 146 5.62 -14.75 -10.00
C LEU A 146 4.61 -13.87 -10.74
N LYS A 147 3.71 -14.50 -11.48
CA LYS A 147 2.65 -13.84 -12.25
C LYS A 147 1.33 -14.61 -12.14
N LYS A 148 0.25 -13.96 -12.49
CA LYS A 148 -1.06 -14.60 -12.56
C LYS A 148 -1.02 -15.88 -13.39
N GLY A 149 -1.55 -16.96 -12.82
CA GLY A 149 -1.59 -18.32 -13.40
C GLY A 149 -0.43 -19.22 -12.96
N ASP A 150 0.60 -18.67 -12.33
CA ASP A 150 1.68 -19.49 -11.76
C ASP A 150 1.18 -20.31 -10.57
N ARG A 151 1.85 -21.43 -10.32
CA ARG A 151 1.58 -22.29 -9.16
C ARG A 151 2.80 -22.39 -8.29
N ILE A 152 2.55 -22.35 -7.02
CA ILE A 152 3.56 -22.53 -5.98
C ILE A 152 3.08 -23.57 -4.96
N GLU A 153 3.99 -24.37 -4.45
CA GLU A 153 3.69 -25.28 -3.34
C GLU A 153 4.39 -24.78 -2.07
N ILE A 154 3.62 -24.62 -1.01
CA ILE A 154 4.08 -24.20 0.31
C ILE A 154 3.60 -25.24 1.32
N ASN A 155 4.53 -25.86 2.06
CA ASN A 155 4.24 -26.90 3.06
C ASN A 155 3.38 -28.05 2.51
N GLY A 156 3.60 -28.45 1.25
CA GLY A 156 2.89 -29.56 0.59
C GLY A 156 1.51 -29.17 0.03
N GLU A 157 1.15 -27.90 0.07
CA GLU A 157 -0.10 -27.39 -0.47
C GLU A 157 0.14 -26.45 -1.66
N THR A 158 -0.60 -26.67 -2.75
CA THR A 158 -0.48 -25.85 -3.96
C THR A 158 -1.41 -24.65 -3.90
N LEU A 159 -0.84 -23.45 -4.11
CA LEU A 159 -1.56 -22.21 -4.38
C LEU A 159 -1.39 -21.81 -5.84
N GLU A 160 -2.43 -21.24 -6.43
CA GLU A 160 -2.39 -20.60 -7.74
C GLU A 160 -2.43 -19.08 -7.61
N ILE A 161 -1.55 -18.38 -8.30
CA ILE A 161 -1.53 -16.92 -8.31
C ILE A 161 -2.71 -16.41 -9.15
N ALA A 162 -3.75 -15.92 -8.48
CA ALA A 162 -4.99 -15.43 -9.11
C ALA A 162 -4.85 -14.02 -9.65
N GLY A 163 -3.86 -13.26 -9.20
CA GLY A 163 -3.68 -11.87 -9.63
C GLY A 163 -2.45 -11.20 -9.06
N GLU A 164 -2.34 -9.90 -9.39
CA GLU A 164 -1.21 -9.07 -9.02
C GLU A 164 -1.70 -7.77 -8.35
N LEU A 165 -1.02 -7.34 -7.29
CA LEU A 165 -1.20 -6.06 -6.62
C LEU A 165 -0.07 -5.10 -6.97
N SER A 166 -0.38 -3.81 -7.12
CA SER A 166 0.61 -2.75 -7.41
C SER A 166 1.45 -2.35 -6.20
N VAL A 167 1.00 -2.70 -5.01
CA VAL A 167 1.63 -2.30 -3.75
C VAL A 167 1.36 -3.35 -2.67
N GLY A 168 2.35 -3.58 -1.84
CA GLY A 168 2.28 -4.45 -0.65
C GLY A 168 2.72 -3.71 0.60
N ILE A 169 2.48 -4.33 1.75
CA ILE A 169 2.91 -3.81 3.06
C ILE A 169 4.37 -4.16 3.39
N TRP A 170 4.96 -5.07 2.62
CA TRP A 170 6.34 -5.54 2.78
C TRP A 170 6.99 -5.80 1.43
N SER A 171 8.29 -5.56 1.33
CA SER A 171 9.13 -5.98 0.20
C SER A 171 10.59 -5.86 0.59
N ASP A 172 11.33 -6.94 0.50
CA ASP A 172 12.79 -6.99 0.69
C ASP A 172 13.53 -7.47 -0.58
N GLY A 173 12.81 -7.64 -1.67
CA GLY A 173 13.32 -8.19 -2.93
C GLY A 173 12.94 -9.64 -3.18
N THR A 174 12.47 -10.37 -2.16
CA THR A 174 11.91 -11.72 -2.30
C THR A 174 10.53 -11.65 -2.94
N ALA A 175 10.14 -12.70 -3.66
CA ALA A 175 8.80 -12.79 -4.25
C ALA A 175 7.74 -12.81 -3.15
N THR A 176 6.88 -11.79 -3.11
CA THR A 176 5.85 -11.69 -2.08
C THR A 176 4.55 -12.33 -2.55
N VAL A 177 4.00 -13.20 -1.72
CA VAL A 177 2.73 -13.90 -1.91
C VAL A 177 1.75 -13.46 -0.84
N VAL A 178 0.60 -12.96 -1.26
CA VAL A 178 -0.46 -12.44 -0.39
C VAL A 178 -1.64 -13.40 -0.42
N CYS A 179 -2.13 -13.80 0.76
CA CYS A 179 -3.33 -14.62 0.94
C CYS A 179 -4.20 -14.07 2.08
N SER A 180 -5.36 -14.68 2.31
CA SER A 180 -6.18 -14.38 3.49
C SER A 180 -5.55 -14.91 4.79
N GLU A 181 -6.06 -14.47 5.93
CA GLU A 181 -5.64 -14.98 7.24
C GLU A 181 -5.93 -16.48 7.41
N GLU A 182 -7.07 -16.94 6.90
CA GLU A 182 -7.46 -18.35 6.98
C GLU A 182 -6.51 -19.23 6.17
N THR A 183 -6.20 -18.82 4.96
CA THR A 183 -5.24 -19.52 4.10
C THR A 183 -3.86 -19.52 4.73
N PHE A 184 -3.40 -18.39 5.27
CA PHE A 184 -2.12 -18.29 5.95
C PHE A 184 -2.05 -19.22 7.16
N THR A 185 -3.12 -19.23 7.99
CA THR A 185 -3.21 -20.11 9.16
C THR A 185 -3.17 -21.59 8.77
N ARG A 186 -3.87 -21.96 7.70
CA ARG A 186 -3.83 -23.34 7.18
C ARG A 186 -2.44 -23.74 6.72
N LEU A 187 -1.74 -22.87 6.00
CA LEU A 187 -0.40 -23.15 5.48
C LEU A 187 0.69 -23.19 6.57
N THR A 188 0.58 -22.37 7.61
CA THR A 188 1.66 -22.15 8.59
C THR A 188 1.36 -22.66 9.98
N GLY A 189 0.09 -22.90 10.30
CA GLY A 189 -0.38 -23.22 11.66
C GLY A 189 -0.40 -22.01 12.62
N LYS A 190 0.06 -20.83 12.18
CA LYS A 190 0.10 -19.62 13.00
C LYS A 190 -1.22 -18.88 12.96
N ARG A 191 -1.58 -18.20 14.07
CA ARG A 191 -2.86 -17.48 14.22
C ARG A 191 -2.70 -16.07 14.75
N ASP A 192 -1.62 -15.80 15.48
CA ASP A 192 -1.33 -14.49 16.02
C ASP A 192 -0.64 -13.62 14.96
N TYR A 193 -0.74 -12.31 15.12
CA TYR A 193 -0.22 -11.36 14.15
C TYR A 193 1.28 -11.13 14.31
N THR A 194 1.93 -10.78 13.23
CA THR A 194 3.29 -10.19 13.26
C THR A 194 3.20 -8.70 13.52
N ILE A 195 2.19 -8.06 12.92
CA ILE A 195 1.90 -6.64 13.08
C ILE A 195 0.41 -6.42 13.23
N LEU A 196 0.04 -5.62 14.22
CA LEU A 196 -1.32 -5.10 14.43
C LEU A 196 -1.28 -3.59 14.29
N SER A 197 -2.03 -3.07 13.37
CA SER A 197 -2.07 -1.67 12.98
C SER A 197 -3.36 -1.02 13.43
N VAL A 198 -3.27 0.20 13.94
CA VAL A 198 -4.41 0.95 14.47
C VAL A 198 -4.47 2.33 13.82
N LYS A 199 -5.68 2.70 13.38
CA LYS A 199 -6.03 4.05 12.97
C LYS A 199 -6.97 4.66 14.00
N PHE A 200 -6.69 5.87 14.39
CA PHE A 200 -7.53 6.62 15.31
C PHE A 200 -8.57 7.47 14.57
N THR A 201 -9.67 7.76 15.25
CA THR A 201 -10.63 8.77 14.81
C THR A 201 -10.02 10.17 14.94
N GLU A 202 -10.59 11.15 14.22
CA GLU A 202 -10.09 12.54 14.27
C GLU A 202 -10.20 13.19 15.68
N ASP A 203 -11.13 12.70 16.50
CA ASP A 203 -11.40 13.17 17.86
C ASP A 203 -10.71 12.32 18.94
N ALA A 204 -9.89 11.34 18.55
CA ALA A 204 -9.15 10.51 19.51
C ALA A 204 -8.23 11.36 20.39
N ALA A 205 -8.27 11.07 21.68
CA ALA A 205 -7.44 11.74 22.66
C ALA A 205 -6.10 11.02 22.86
N GLU A 206 -5.11 11.70 23.42
CA GLU A 206 -3.82 11.08 23.76
C GLU A 206 -3.96 9.93 24.77
N SER A 207 -5.03 9.91 25.56
CA SER A 207 -5.38 8.80 26.45
C SER A 207 -5.67 7.51 25.67
N ASP A 208 -6.25 7.61 24.46
CA ASP A 208 -6.56 6.43 23.62
C ASP A 208 -5.27 5.84 23.06
N VAL A 209 -4.34 6.68 22.65
CA VAL A 209 -3.01 6.26 22.21
C VAL A 209 -2.21 5.60 23.35
N ASN A 210 -2.24 6.21 24.54
CA ASN A 210 -1.57 5.66 25.71
C ASN A 210 -2.20 4.32 26.15
N TYR A 211 -3.48 4.15 25.94
CA TYR A 211 -4.15 2.87 26.17
C TYR A 211 -3.61 1.79 25.23
N VAL A 212 -3.57 2.07 23.91
CA VAL A 212 -3.01 1.13 22.92
C VAL A 212 -1.55 0.80 23.23
N ARG A 213 -0.77 1.81 23.63
CA ARG A 213 0.62 1.62 24.06
C ARG A 213 0.75 0.73 25.28
N ALA A 214 -0.13 0.91 26.27
CA ALA A 214 -0.11 0.08 27.47
C ALA A 214 -0.47 -1.38 27.17
N LEU A 215 -1.38 -1.61 26.22
CA LEU A 215 -1.75 -2.95 25.77
C LEU A 215 -0.62 -3.65 24.98
N ALA A 216 0.27 -2.90 24.35
CA ALA A 216 1.40 -3.50 23.64
C ALA A 216 2.32 -4.30 24.58
N GLY A 217 2.37 -3.95 25.88
CA GLY A 217 3.18 -4.67 26.87
C GLY A 217 4.65 -4.74 26.46
N ASP A 218 5.16 -5.97 26.29
CA ASP A 218 6.55 -6.24 25.89
C ASP A 218 6.74 -6.19 24.35
N GLN A 219 5.69 -5.99 23.57
CA GLN A 219 5.76 -5.86 22.13
C GLN A 219 6.28 -4.47 21.73
N SER A 220 6.83 -4.36 20.53
CA SER A 220 7.27 -3.08 20.00
C SER A 220 6.08 -2.20 19.61
N PHE A 221 6.01 -1.00 20.18
CA PHE A 221 5.01 0.00 19.82
C PHE A 221 5.64 1.08 18.94
N ILE A 222 5.10 1.28 17.75
CA ILE A 222 5.58 2.25 16.77
C ILE A 222 4.50 3.31 16.56
N ASP A 223 4.87 4.58 16.78
CA ASP A 223 3.96 5.74 16.62
C ASP A 223 4.35 6.50 15.35
N TYR A 224 3.47 6.49 14.35
CA TYR A 224 3.68 7.16 13.05
C TYR A 224 2.97 8.51 12.95
N ARG A 225 2.21 8.93 13.96
CA ARG A 225 1.32 10.10 13.88
C ARG A 225 2.06 11.38 13.51
N GLU A 226 3.23 11.60 14.11
CA GLU A 226 4.02 12.80 13.81
C GLU A 226 4.57 12.77 12.38
N ASP A 227 5.13 11.65 11.94
CA ASP A 227 5.66 11.47 10.59
C ASP A 227 4.54 11.58 9.54
N ASN A 228 3.38 10.99 9.83
CA ASN A 228 2.20 11.08 8.97
C ASN A 228 1.71 12.54 8.86
N ARG A 229 1.69 13.26 9.97
CA ARG A 229 1.29 14.68 10.02
C ARG A 229 2.24 15.55 9.21
N GLN A 230 3.54 15.37 9.38
CA GLN A 230 4.56 16.12 8.65
C GLN A 230 4.50 15.83 7.15
N THR A 231 4.37 14.57 6.77
CA THR A 231 4.26 14.16 5.37
C THR A 231 3.00 14.72 4.71
N ARG A 232 1.84 14.59 5.36
CA ARG A 232 0.57 15.16 4.87
C ARG A 232 0.63 16.68 4.79
N GLY A 233 1.17 17.35 5.81
CA GLY A 233 1.35 18.80 5.82
C GLY A 233 2.24 19.28 4.68
N THR A 234 3.33 18.60 4.40
CA THR A 234 4.22 18.92 3.28
C THR A 234 3.53 18.71 1.93
N TYR A 235 2.76 17.63 1.77
CA TYR A 235 2.02 17.36 0.54
C TYR A 235 0.97 18.43 0.21
N TRP A 236 0.29 18.99 1.24
CA TRP A 236 -0.71 20.03 1.03
C TRP A 236 -0.15 21.44 0.75
N LEU A 237 1.18 21.63 0.90
CA LEU A 237 1.86 22.89 0.55
C LEU A 237 2.15 23.00 -0.96
N PHE A 238 2.00 21.93 -1.71
CA PHE A 238 2.23 21.85 -3.17
C PHE A 238 0.92 21.59 -3.93
#